data_5bd03204ac5c1b74cba9cfc0e97ac126
#
_entry.id   5bd03204ac5c1b74cba9cfc0e97ac126
#
_cell.length_a   1.000
_cell.length_b   1.000
_cell.length_c   1.000
_cell.angle_alpha   90.00
_cell.angle_beta   90.00
_cell.angle_gamma   90.00
#
_symmetry.space_group_name_H-M   'P 1'
#
loop_
_entity.id
_entity.type
_entity.pdbx_description
1 polymer ?
#
loop_
_entity_poly.entity_id
_entity_poly.type
_entity_poly.pdbx_seq_one_letter_code
_entity_poly.pdbx_strand_id
1 'polypeptide(L)'
;MARIAGVDLPREKRIEIGLTYIFGIGRKSANDILAATGVNPDTRVKDLTEDDATKLREYIDKNYEVEGDLRRNVALNIKRLVEIGCYRGVRHRKGLPVRGQRTKTNARTRKGPKKTIANKKK
;
A
#
# COMPACT_ATOMS: atom_id res chain seq x y z
N MET A 1 -1.71 19.47 12.11
CA MET A 1 -1.38 18.11 11.67
C MET A 1 -1.76 17.94 10.20
N ALA A 2 -0.84 17.49 9.38
CA ALA A 2 -1.11 17.34 7.95
C ALA A 2 -1.89 16.06 7.68
N ARG A 3 -2.95 16.21 6.88
CA ARG A 3 -3.78 15.07 6.49
C ARG A 3 -3.90 15.07 4.97
N ILE A 4 -3.43 13.99 4.35
CA ILE A 4 -3.40 13.86 2.89
C ILE A 4 -4.05 12.53 2.52
N ALA A 5 -4.93 12.55 1.54
CA ALA A 5 -5.65 11.36 1.07
C ALA A 5 -6.40 10.63 2.21
N GLY A 6 -6.85 11.39 3.20
CA GLY A 6 -7.55 10.83 4.36
C GLY A 6 -6.64 10.21 5.41
N VAL A 7 -5.33 10.35 5.27
CA VAL A 7 -4.35 9.77 6.20
C VAL A 7 -3.68 10.89 7.00
N ASP A 8 -3.64 10.73 8.32
CA ASP A 8 -2.89 11.64 9.18
C ASP A 8 -1.43 11.27 9.13
N LEU A 9 -0.60 12.19 8.68
CA LEU A 9 0.83 11.94 8.56
C LEU A 9 1.54 12.11 9.89
N PRO A 10 2.58 11.31 10.19
CA PRO A 10 3.32 11.46 11.44
C PRO A 10 4.08 12.78 11.49
N ARG A 11 3.88 13.55 12.55
CA ARG A 11 4.43 14.90 12.67
C ARG A 11 5.95 14.93 12.76
N GLU A 12 6.52 13.93 13.39
CA GLU A 12 7.97 13.88 13.67
C GLU A 12 8.81 13.44 12.48
N LYS A 13 8.19 12.88 11.46
CA LYS A 13 8.91 12.36 10.29
C LYS A 13 9.11 13.42 9.22
N ARG A 14 10.18 13.28 8.43
CA ARG A 14 10.35 14.10 7.24
C ARG A 14 9.21 13.82 6.27
N ILE A 15 8.87 14.80 5.44
CA ILE A 15 7.77 14.64 4.49
C ILE A 15 8.01 13.47 3.52
N GLU A 16 9.27 13.23 3.12
CA GLU A 16 9.62 12.10 2.28
C GLU A 16 9.17 10.77 2.88
N ILE A 17 9.39 10.61 4.18
CA ILE A 17 9.00 9.39 4.88
C ILE A 17 7.51 9.42 5.25
N GLY A 18 6.99 10.58 5.62
CA GLY A 18 5.58 10.72 5.98
C GLY A 18 4.64 10.33 4.85
N LEU A 19 4.97 10.68 3.62
CA LEU A 19 4.15 10.32 2.46
C LEU A 19 4.05 8.80 2.27
N THR A 20 5.05 8.05 2.68
CA THR A 20 5.03 6.59 2.54
C THR A 20 4.00 5.91 3.44
N TYR A 21 3.41 6.63 4.39
CA TYR A 21 2.33 6.13 5.23
C TYR A 21 1.01 6.05 4.48
N ILE A 22 0.92 6.66 3.31
CA ILE A 22 -0.25 6.57 2.44
C ILE A 22 -0.17 5.28 1.63
N PHE A 23 -1.23 4.47 1.67
CA PHE A 23 -1.25 3.23 0.90
C PHE A 23 -1.15 3.53 -0.60
N GLY A 24 -0.16 2.97 -1.24
CA GLY A 24 0.10 3.18 -2.67
C GLY A 24 1.25 4.13 -2.95
N ILE A 25 1.81 4.79 -1.93
CA ILE A 25 2.97 5.67 -2.10
C ILE A 25 4.14 5.05 -1.36
N GLY A 26 5.17 4.68 -2.12
CA GLY A 26 6.43 4.23 -1.57
C GLY A 26 7.45 5.37 -1.60
N ARG A 27 8.68 5.06 -1.24
CA ARG A 27 9.74 6.07 -1.15
C ARG A 27 10.02 6.76 -2.48
N LYS A 28 10.05 6.01 -3.57
CA LYS A 28 10.29 6.59 -4.89
C LYS A 28 9.16 7.51 -5.31
N SER A 29 7.92 7.08 -5.13
CA SER A 29 6.76 7.90 -5.45
C SER A 29 6.74 9.17 -4.61
N ALA A 30 7.10 9.06 -3.33
CA ALA A 30 7.22 10.23 -2.45
C ALA A 30 8.24 11.23 -2.99
N ASN A 31 9.41 10.76 -3.40
CA ASN A 31 10.44 11.62 -3.97
C ASN A 31 9.99 12.29 -5.25
N ASP A 32 9.30 11.55 -6.13
CA ASP A 32 8.77 12.09 -7.39
C ASP A 32 7.74 13.19 -7.13
N ILE A 33 6.87 12.97 -6.16
CA ILE A 33 5.83 13.93 -5.77
C ILE A 33 6.50 15.22 -5.25
N LEU A 34 7.48 15.08 -4.39
CA LEU A 34 8.16 16.23 -3.79
C LEU A 34 8.94 17.02 -4.82
N ALA A 35 9.58 16.34 -5.76
CA ALA A 35 10.30 17.00 -6.86
C ALA A 35 9.35 17.78 -7.75
N ALA A 36 8.19 17.21 -8.06
CA ALA A 36 7.19 17.84 -8.94
C ALA A 36 6.53 19.05 -8.28
N THR A 37 6.32 19.01 -6.97
CA THR A 37 5.65 20.09 -6.23
C THR A 37 6.63 21.12 -5.68
N GLY A 38 7.92 20.83 -5.74
CA GLY A 38 8.94 21.75 -5.25
C GLY A 38 9.07 21.82 -3.74
N VAL A 39 8.52 20.86 -3.02
CA VAL A 39 8.61 20.80 -1.55
C VAL A 39 9.93 20.15 -1.16
N ASN A 40 10.62 20.73 -0.16
CA ASN A 40 11.87 20.16 0.33
C ASN A 40 11.59 18.83 1.04
N PRO A 41 12.20 17.71 0.59
CA PRO A 41 11.96 16.40 1.20
C PRO A 41 12.41 16.29 2.66
N ASP A 42 13.32 17.15 3.09
CA ASP A 42 13.81 17.12 4.48
C ASP A 42 12.93 17.89 5.47
N THR A 43 11.91 18.58 4.98
CA THR A 43 10.97 19.29 5.86
C THR A 43 10.17 18.30 6.70
N ARG A 44 10.10 18.53 8.01
CA ARG A 44 9.27 17.69 8.88
C ARG A 44 7.80 17.96 8.59
N VAL A 45 6.97 16.95 8.76
CA VAL A 45 5.53 17.07 8.52
C VAL A 45 4.92 18.22 9.34
N LYS A 46 5.36 18.37 10.59
CA LYS A 46 4.87 19.45 11.46
C LYS A 46 5.23 20.85 10.99
N ASP A 47 6.26 20.96 10.16
CA ASP A 47 6.75 22.23 9.63
C ASP A 47 6.20 22.60 8.25
N LEU A 48 5.34 21.74 7.68
CA LEU A 48 4.72 22.02 6.40
C LEU A 48 3.74 23.19 6.49
N THR A 49 3.78 24.05 5.47
CA THR A 49 2.80 25.13 5.37
C THR A 49 1.50 24.60 4.76
N GLU A 50 0.41 25.34 4.94
CA GLU A 50 -0.87 25.03 4.30
C GLU A 50 -0.74 24.93 2.78
N ASP A 51 0.03 25.83 2.18
CA ASP A 51 0.25 25.84 0.73
C ASP A 51 0.96 24.57 0.28
N ASP A 52 1.99 24.15 1.00
CA ASP A 52 2.72 22.92 0.68
C ASP A 52 1.80 21.71 0.77
N ALA A 53 1.00 21.63 1.81
CA ALA A 53 0.06 20.53 2.00
C ALA A 53 -0.99 20.50 0.88
N THR A 54 -1.48 21.66 0.46
CA THR A 54 -2.45 21.77 -0.63
C THR A 54 -1.84 21.31 -1.95
N LYS A 55 -0.60 21.72 -2.25
CA LYS A 55 0.09 21.29 -3.45
C LYS A 55 0.26 19.77 -3.49
N LEU A 56 0.64 19.18 -2.37
CA LEU A 56 0.82 17.74 -2.27
C LEU A 56 -0.51 17.01 -2.49
N ARG A 57 -1.59 17.47 -1.87
CA ARG A 57 -2.91 16.86 -2.03
C ARG A 57 -3.37 16.90 -3.47
N GLU A 58 -3.26 18.04 -4.11
CA GLU A 58 -3.70 18.21 -5.49
C GLU A 58 -2.90 17.34 -6.45
N TYR A 59 -1.58 17.28 -6.27
CA TYR A 59 -0.74 16.48 -7.13
C TYR A 59 -1.04 14.99 -6.98
N ILE A 60 -1.22 14.52 -5.75
CA ILE A 60 -1.54 13.13 -5.48
C ILE A 60 -2.91 12.77 -6.07
N ASP A 61 -3.90 13.62 -5.87
CA ASP A 61 -5.25 13.37 -6.39
C ASP A 61 -5.27 13.26 -7.91
N LYS A 62 -4.45 14.05 -8.59
CA LYS A 62 -4.40 14.06 -10.05
C LYS A 62 -3.63 12.90 -10.65
N ASN A 63 -2.56 12.48 -10.00
CA ASN A 63 -1.57 11.59 -10.63
C ASN A 63 -1.46 10.21 -10.02
N TYR A 64 -2.06 9.98 -8.86
CA TYR A 64 -1.92 8.71 -8.15
C TYR A 64 -3.25 8.20 -7.66
N GLU A 65 -3.39 6.89 -7.71
CA GLU A 65 -4.47 6.17 -7.07
C GLU A 65 -3.96 5.65 -5.74
N VAL A 66 -4.58 6.07 -4.63
CA VAL A 66 -4.09 5.74 -3.29
C VAL A 66 -5.24 5.37 -2.36
N GLU A 67 -4.90 4.77 -1.24
CA GLU A 67 -5.81 4.42 -0.15
C GLU A 67 -7.03 3.64 -0.65
N GLY A 68 -8.23 4.10 -0.34
CA GLY A 68 -9.46 3.37 -0.65
C GLY A 68 -9.62 3.06 -2.13
N ASP A 69 -9.29 3.99 -3.01
CA ASP A 69 -9.41 3.79 -4.44
C ASP A 69 -8.46 2.70 -4.93
N LEU A 70 -7.22 2.74 -4.47
CA LEU A 70 -6.24 1.72 -4.83
C LEU A 70 -6.62 0.36 -4.25
N ARG A 71 -7.05 0.31 -3.00
CA ARG A 71 -7.49 -0.95 -2.37
C ARG A 71 -8.64 -1.56 -3.14
N ARG A 72 -9.60 -0.74 -3.56
CA ARG A 72 -10.74 -1.18 -4.36
C ARG A 72 -10.29 -1.75 -5.70
N ASN A 73 -9.37 -1.07 -6.38
CA ASN A 73 -8.87 -1.53 -7.67
C ASN A 73 -8.11 -2.85 -7.55
N VAL A 74 -7.28 -3.00 -6.52
CA VAL A 74 -6.58 -4.27 -6.26
C VAL A 74 -7.58 -5.39 -6.03
N ALA A 75 -8.60 -5.14 -5.20
CA ALA A 75 -9.63 -6.12 -4.92
C ALA A 75 -10.40 -6.52 -6.18
N LEU A 76 -10.74 -5.54 -7.03
CA LEU A 76 -11.43 -5.80 -8.29
C LEU A 76 -10.56 -6.60 -9.25
N ASN A 77 -9.27 -6.30 -9.31
CA ASN A 77 -8.34 -7.03 -10.17
C ASN A 77 -8.22 -8.49 -9.72
N ILE A 78 -8.12 -8.73 -8.42
CA ILE A 78 -8.08 -10.08 -7.88
C ILE A 78 -9.39 -10.82 -8.17
N LYS A 79 -10.53 -10.15 -7.97
CA LYS A 79 -11.82 -10.72 -8.25
C LYS A 79 -11.94 -11.13 -9.72
N ARG A 80 -11.45 -10.30 -10.63
CA ARG A 80 -11.43 -10.61 -12.05
C ARG A 80 -10.62 -11.86 -12.34
N LEU A 81 -9.43 -11.98 -11.74
CA LEU A 81 -8.57 -13.16 -11.93
C LEU A 81 -9.30 -14.43 -11.44
N VAL A 82 -9.97 -14.34 -10.33
CA VAL A 82 -10.73 -15.48 -9.79
C VAL A 82 -11.89 -15.86 -10.71
N GLU A 83 -12.61 -14.88 -11.22
CA GLU A 83 -13.75 -15.12 -12.12
C GLU A 83 -13.34 -15.72 -13.46
N ILE A 84 -12.20 -15.28 -14.00
CA ILE A 84 -11.67 -15.86 -15.25
C ILE A 84 -11.24 -17.31 -15.05
N GLY A 85 -10.88 -17.70 -13.84
CA GLY A 85 -10.44 -19.05 -13.54
C GLY A 85 -9.00 -19.34 -13.95
N CYS A 86 -8.17 -18.29 -14.11
CA CYS A 86 -6.76 -18.48 -14.44
C CYS A 86 -5.98 -19.01 -13.22
N TYR A 87 -4.75 -19.47 -13.46
CA TYR A 87 -3.92 -20.01 -12.38
C TYR A 87 -3.76 -19.02 -11.22
N ARG A 88 -3.44 -17.75 -11.53
CA ARG A 88 -3.28 -16.73 -10.48
C ARG A 88 -4.56 -16.55 -9.67
N GLY A 89 -5.70 -16.57 -10.32
CA GLY A 89 -6.99 -16.45 -9.63
C GLY A 89 -7.26 -17.61 -8.70
N VAL A 90 -6.94 -18.82 -9.12
CA VAL A 90 -7.08 -20.02 -8.28
C VAL A 90 -6.21 -19.89 -7.03
N ARG A 91 -4.96 -19.40 -7.20
CA ARG A 91 -4.05 -19.21 -6.07
C ARG A 91 -4.61 -18.18 -5.08
N HIS A 92 -5.17 -17.07 -5.57
CA HIS A 92 -5.82 -16.07 -4.70
C HIS A 92 -7.01 -16.66 -3.96
N ARG A 93 -7.83 -17.42 -4.65
CA ARG A 93 -9.02 -18.03 -4.04
C ARG A 93 -8.63 -18.98 -2.91
N LYS A 94 -7.55 -19.73 -3.09
CA LYS A 94 -7.09 -20.70 -2.08
C LYS A 94 -6.21 -20.09 -1.00
N GLY A 95 -5.88 -18.80 -1.11
CA GLY A 95 -5.01 -18.15 -0.16
C GLY A 95 -3.57 -18.62 -0.22
N LEU A 96 -3.10 -19.00 -1.39
CA LEU A 96 -1.74 -19.51 -1.59
C LEU A 96 -0.86 -18.49 -2.31
N PRO A 97 0.49 -18.63 -2.20
CA PRO A 97 1.39 -17.75 -2.93
C PRO A 97 1.12 -17.80 -4.45
N VAL A 98 1.16 -16.63 -5.08
CA VAL A 98 0.75 -16.47 -6.48
C VAL A 98 1.93 -16.47 -7.44
N ARG A 99 3.12 -16.15 -6.95
CA ARG A 99 4.31 -15.95 -7.79
C ARG A 99 5.25 -17.14 -7.85
N GLY A 100 4.73 -18.34 -7.75
CA GLY A 100 5.52 -19.56 -7.89
C GLY A 100 6.37 -19.92 -6.67
N GLN A 101 6.12 -19.32 -5.51
CA GLN A 101 6.84 -19.64 -4.29
C GLN A 101 6.46 -21.04 -3.78
N ARG A 102 7.38 -21.62 -3.05
CA ARG A 102 7.11 -22.92 -2.43
C ARG A 102 6.07 -22.76 -1.33
N THR A 103 5.21 -23.75 -1.17
CA THR A 103 4.17 -23.76 -0.15
C THR A 103 4.48 -24.70 1.01
N LYS A 104 5.46 -25.57 0.80
CA LYS A 104 5.79 -26.64 1.74
C LYS A 104 6.48 -26.14 3.00
N THR A 105 7.14 -24.99 2.96
CA THR A 105 7.93 -24.47 4.06
C THR A 105 7.38 -23.13 4.59
N ASN A 106 7.71 -22.02 3.95
CA ASN A 106 7.62 -20.70 4.54
C ASN A 106 6.50 -19.78 4.03
N ALA A 107 5.51 -20.24 3.35
CA ALA A 107 4.49 -19.39 2.76
C ALA A 107 3.52 -18.78 3.78
N ARG A 108 4.02 -18.30 4.93
CA ARG A 108 3.19 -17.85 6.04
C ARG A 108 2.47 -16.52 5.79
N THR A 109 3.05 -15.63 4.98
CA THR A 109 2.41 -14.34 4.67
C THR A 109 1.04 -14.55 4.03
N ARG A 110 0.93 -15.50 3.11
CA ARG A 110 -0.35 -15.79 2.44
C ARG A 110 -1.19 -16.79 3.20
N LYS A 111 -0.57 -17.82 3.75
CA LYS A 111 -1.28 -18.89 4.46
C LYS A 111 -1.67 -18.52 5.89
N GLY A 112 -0.98 -17.52 6.44
CA GLY A 112 -1.19 -17.12 7.82
C GLY A 112 -0.39 -17.96 8.80
N PRO A 113 -0.56 -17.74 10.11
CA PRO A 113 0.13 -18.50 11.14
C PRO A 113 -0.15 -19.99 11.04
N LYS A 114 0.77 -20.82 11.52
CA LYS A 114 0.55 -22.25 11.56
C LYS A 114 -0.67 -22.57 12.42
N LYS A 115 -1.48 -23.50 11.94
CA LYS A 115 -2.63 -23.99 12.68
C LYS A 115 -2.48 -25.46 12.93
N THR A 116 -2.62 -25.85 14.17
CA THR A 116 -2.59 -27.26 14.55
C THR A 116 -4.03 -27.79 14.57
N ILE A 117 -4.24 -28.91 13.89
CA ILE A 117 -5.55 -29.56 13.90
C ILE A 117 -5.63 -30.41 15.18
N ALA A 118 -6.47 -29.97 16.11
CA ALA A 118 -6.50 -30.54 17.46
C ALA A 118 -6.78 -32.05 17.50
N ASN A 119 -7.62 -32.56 16.62
CA ASN A 119 -8.01 -33.96 16.65
C ASN A 119 -7.28 -34.80 15.61
N LYS A 120 -6.29 -34.24 14.95
CA LYS A 120 -5.56 -34.99 13.94
C LYS A 120 -4.63 -35.99 14.59
N LYS A 121 -4.78 -37.23 14.23
CA LYS A 121 -3.92 -38.31 14.73
C LYS A 121 -3.06 -38.86 13.60
N LYS A 122 -1.91 -39.32 13.95
CA LYS A 122 -0.98 -39.93 13.02
C LYS A 122 -0.90 -41.42 13.21
#